data_8380f330ca74b7bdea52388eb3606ba9
#
_entry.id   8380f330ca74b7bdea52388eb3606ba9
#
_cell.length_a   1.000
_cell.length_b   1.000
_cell.length_c   1.000
_cell.angle_alpha   90.00
_cell.angle_beta   90.00
_cell.angle_gamma   90.00
#
_symmetry.space_group_name_H-M   'P 1'
#
loop_
_entity.id
_entity.type
_entity.pdbx_description
1 polymer ?
#
loop_
_entity_poly.entity_id
_entity_poly.type
_entity_poly.pdbx_seq_one_letter_code
_entity_poly.pdbx_strand_id
1 'polypeptide(L)'
;MIGYQYWHEKYVALGATGFQCTAFVGTVENPICAAFGPAVVSPNIKAITHDYFWHSLRVGWRVQGPLYAGLGLKANALFLPWSSSELRDVHHLRSDLKKNPSFLSTAEGGFGVQLDGALTYAICKGLSIEAGYQYWRLNSGGGHTFVRALDGTTELKLNEIIVERYGPYFGLQYRF
;
A
#
# COMPACT_ATOMS: atom_id res chain seq x y z
N MET A 1 -6.61 -16.23 -17.28
CA MET A 1 -7.39 -15.71 -16.13
C MET A 1 -7.77 -14.27 -16.39
N ILE A 2 -9.01 -13.88 -16.07
CA ILE A 2 -9.47 -12.50 -16.05
C ILE A 2 -10.15 -12.31 -14.69
N GLY A 3 -9.96 -11.16 -14.06
CA GLY A 3 -10.57 -10.89 -12.77
C GLY A 3 -10.49 -9.43 -12.37
N TYR A 4 -11.21 -9.11 -11.30
CA TYR A 4 -11.13 -7.85 -10.60
C TYR A 4 -10.40 -8.07 -9.28
N GLN A 5 -9.60 -7.11 -8.88
CA GLN A 5 -8.90 -7.11 -7.61
C GLN A 5 -9.27 -5.85 -6.84
N TYR A 6 -9.70 -6.07 -5.62
CA TYR A 6 -9.81 -5.04 -4.60
C TYR A 6 -8.80 -5.32 -3.50
N TRP A 7 -8.16 -4.28 -3.04
CA TRP A 7 -7.18 -4.38 -1.97
C TRP A 7 -7.26 -3.15 -1.08
N HIS A 8 -7.30 -3.38 0.24
CA HIS A 8 -7.36 -2.34 1.24
C HIS A 8 -6.27 -2.58 2.29
N GLU A 9 -5.57 -1.54 2.64
CA GLU A 9 -4.61 -1.53 3.73
C GLU A 9 -4.81 -0.35 4.63
N LYS A 10 -4.54 -0.60 5.92
CA LYS A 10 -4.58 0.41 6.94
C LYS A 10 -3.28 0.43 7.72
N TYR A 11 -2.63 1.58 7.75
CA TYR A 11 -1.44 1.82 8.54
C TYR A 11 -1.75 2.84 9.63
N VAL A 12 -1.25 2.59 10.84
CA VAL A 12 -1.35 3.50 11.97
C VAL A 12 0.05 3.77 12.47
N ALA A 13 0.49 5.02 12.36
CA ALA A 13 1.72 5.48 12.98
C ALA A 13 1.43 5.94 14.40
N LEU A 14 2.14 5.33 15.36
CA LEU A 14 2.05 5.67 16.78
C LEU A 14 3.31 6.39 17.22
N GLY A 15 3.14 7.44 18.01
CA GLY A 15 4.25 8.25 18.49
C GLY A 15 4.96 9.02 17.38
N ALA A 16 5.88 9.87 17.76
CA ALA A 16 6.84 10.51 16.86
C ALA A 16 8.07 10.92 17.66
N THR A 17 9.25 10.54 17.18
CA THR A 17 10.54 11.02 17.72
C THR A 17 11.17 11.91 16.66
N GLY A 18 11.39 13.19 17.01
CA GLY A 18 11.97 14.17 16.11
C GLY A 18 10.93 14.82 15.19
N PHE A 19 10.37 15.92 15.60
CA PHE A 19 9.62 16.80 14.69
C PHE A 19 10.64 17.57 13.85
N GLN A 20 10.79 17.20 12.59
CA GLN A 20 11.32 18.14 11.61
C GLN A 20 10.18 19.11 11.25
N CYS A 21 10.22 20.26 11.86
CA CYS A 21 9.46 21.40 11.39
C CYS A 21 10.10 21.94 10.10
N THR A 22 9.99 21.21 9.01
CA THR A 22 10.29 21.76 7.70
C THR A 22 9.11 22.63 7.29
N ALA A 23 9.35 23.94 7.17
CA ALA A 23 8.39 24.86 6.61
C ALA A 23 7.99 24.34 5.20
N PHE A 24 6.78 23.85 5.06
CA PHE A 24 6.15 23.71 3.77
C PHE A 24 5.85 25.15 3.29
N VAL A 25 6.52 25.54 2.21
CA VAL A 25 6.36 26.80 1.48
C VAL A 25 7.00 28.03 2.14
N GLY A 26 8.17 28.42 1.60
CA GLY A 26 8.68 29.80 1.61
C GLY A 26 9.03 30.35 2.99
N THR A 27 10.30 30.52 3.24
CA THR A 27 11.01 31.50 4.10
C THR A 27 10.35 32.06 5.39
N VAL A 28 9.28 31.51 5.91
CA VAL A 28 8.72 31.88 7.21
C VAL A 28 8.95 30.69 8.15
N GLU A 29 9.88 30.86 9.09
CA GLU A 29 10.03 29.95 10.22
C GLU A 29 8.66 29.82 10.91
N ASN A 30 8.13 28.61 10.99
CA ASN A 30 6.88 28.36 11.68
C ASN A 30 7.12 28.65 13.19
N PRO A 31 6.55 29.72 13.76
CA PRO A 31 6.84 30.12 15.14
C PRO A 31 6.47 29.06 16.17
N ILE A 32 5.56 28.13 15.82
CA ILE A 32 5.20 27.00 16.69
C ILE A 32 6.37 26.03 16.83
N CYS A 33 7.18 25.84 15.79
CA CYS A 33 8.32 24.94 15.82
C CYS A 33 9.50 25.50 16.60
N ALA A 34 9.71 26.80 16.53
CA ALA A 34 10.75 27.48 17.29
C ALA A 34 10.46 27.51 18.80
N ALA A 35 9.18 27.50 19.19
CA ALA A 35 8.77 27.59 20.59
C ALA A 35 8.83 26.28 21.37
N PHE A 36 8.70 25.12 20.70
CA PHE A 36 8.52 23.83 21.39
C PHE A 36 9.71 22.85 21.31
N GLY A 37 10.74 23.14 20.53
CA GLY A 37 11.87 22.23 20.34
C GLY A 37 11.44 20.86 19.74
N PRO A 38 12.29 19.83 19.76
CA PRO A 38 11.93 18.50 19.32
C PRO A 38 10.89 17.88 20.25
N ALA A 39 9.61 17.94 19.84
CA ALA A 39 8.54 17.31 20.61
C ALA A 39 8.60 15.79 20.47
N VAL A 40 8.72 15.10 21.59
CA VAL A 40 8.59 13.65 21.67
C VAL A 40 7.10 13.34 21.93
N VAL A 41 6.45 12.73 20.95
CA VAL A 41 5.06 12.26 21.11
C VAL A 41 5.10 10.84 21.66
N SER A 42 4.36 10.60 22.75
CA SER A 42 4.25 9.28 23.37
C SER A 42 3.96 8.17 22.35
N PRO A 43 4.61 6.99 22.45
CA PRO A 43 4.39 5.87 21.53
C PRO A 43 2.94 5.33 21.56
N ASN A 44 2.13 5.72 22.52
CA ASN A 44 0.71 5.32 22.61
C ASN A 44 -0.25 6.30 21.91
N ILE A 45 0.25 7.43 21.42
CA ILE A 45 -0.58 8.44 20.74
C ILE A 45 -0.55 8.18 19.23
N LYS A 46 -1.73 8.11 18.60
CA LYS A 46 -1.85 8.04 17.15
C LYS A 46 -1.40 9.35 16.53
N ALA A 47 -0.39 9.28 15.67
CA ALA A 47 0.10 10.43 14.91
C ALA A 47 -0.61 10.55 13.57
N ILE A 48 -0.62 9.48 12.79
CA ILE A 48 -1.22 9.44 11.46
C ILE A 48 -1.93 8.10 11.27
N THR A 49 -3.04 8.11 10.55
CA THR A 49 -3.68 6.91 10.01
C THR A 49 -3.75 7.05 8.50
N HIS A 50 -3.31 6.03 7.78
CA HIS A 50 -3.40 5.91 6.34
C HIS A 50 -4.32 4.76 5.99
N ASP A 51 -5.36 5.01 5.20
CA ASP A 51 -6.24 4.01 4.61
C ASP A 51 -6.05 4.03 3.09
N TYR A 52 -5.53 2.93 2.52
CA TYR A 52 -5.28 2.77 1.09
C TYR A 52 -6.30 1.82 0.48
N PHE A 53 -6.96 2.26 -0.57
CA PHE A 53 -7.90 1.48 -1.35
C PHE A 53 -7.41 1.38 -2.80
N TRP A 54 -7.33 0.16 -3.30
CA TRP A 54 -6.92 -0.12 -4.66
C TRP A 54 -7.95 -0.97 -5.37
N HIS A 55 -8.24 -0.59 -6.60
CA HIS A 55 -9.10 -1.30 -7.53
C HIS A 55 -8.32 -1.55 -8.80
N SER A 56 -8.37 -2.77 -9.33
CA SER A 56 -7.69 -3.09 -10.58
C SER A 56 -8.39 -4.20 -11.34
N LEU A 57 -8.32 -4.12 -12.66
CA LEU A 57 -8.58 -5.24 -13.54
C LEU A 57 -7.31 -6.03 -13.72
N ARG A 58 -7.41 -7.36 -13.83
CA ARG A 58 -6.25 -8.22 -14.03
C ARG A 58 -6.51 -9.25 -15.10
N VAL A 59 -5.50 -9.48 -15.93
CA VAL A 59 -5.49 -10.52 -16.95
C VAL A 59 -4.15 -11.23 -16.94
N GLY A 60 -4.13 -12.53 -17.14
CA GLY A 60 -2.87 -13.27 -17.22
C GLY A 60 -3.02 -14.77 -17.18
N TRP A 61 -1.92 -15.42 -16.89
CA TRP A 61 -1.79 -16.87 -16.93
C TRP A 61 -1.43 -17.42 -15.56
N ARG A 62 -1.93 -18.64 -15.35
CA ARG A 62 -1.51 -19.50 -14.25
C ARG A 62 -1.05 -20.83 -14.84
N VAL A 63 0.12 -21.26 -14.43
CA VAL A 63 0.67 -22.57 -14.73
C VAL A 63 0.84 -23.33 -13.42
N GLN A 64 0.40 -24.57 -13.39
CA GLN A 64 0.59 -25.46 -12.25
C GLN A 64 0.69 -26.89 -12.75
N GLY A 65 1.69 -27.62 -12.26
CA GLY A 65 1.85 -29.02 -12.62
C GLY A 65 2.91 -29.74 -11.81
N PRO A 66 2.90 -31.07 -11.86
CA PRO A 66 3.96 -31.87 -11.28
C PRO A 66 5.25 -31.72 -12.09
N LEU A 67 6.39 -31.72 -11.42
CA LEU A 67 7.72 -31.77 -12.04
C LEU A 67 8.29 -33.19 -11.93
N TYR A 68 8.61 -33.63 -10.72
CA TYR A 68 9.23 -34.95 -10.48
C TYR A 68 9.11 -35.36 -9.00
N ALA A 69 8.87 -36.67 -8.72
CA ALA A 69 8.95 -37.25 -7.38
C ALA A 69 8.28 -36.44 -6.25
N GLY A 70 7.04 -36.05 -6.44
CA GLY A 70 6.29 -35.25 -5.45
C GLY A 70 6.56 -33.73 -5.49
N LEU A 71 7.53 -33.31 -6.30
CA LEU A 71 7.80 -31.89 -6.56
C LEU A 71 6.84 -31.36 -7.62
N GLY A 72 6.28 -30.19 -7.40
CA GLY A 72 5.43 -29.45 -8.34
C GLY A 72 5.87 -27.99 -8.48
N LEU A 73 5.38 -27.36 -9.54
CA LEU A 73 5.60 -25.97 -9.85
C LEU A 73 4.24 -25.25 -9.89
N LYS A 74 4.20 -24.04 -9.34
CA LYS A 74 3.14 -23.06 -9.57
C LYS A 74 3.79 -21.76 -10.06
N ALA A 75 3.21 -21.13 -11.07
CA ALA A 75 3.61 -19.81 -11.51
C ALA A 75 2.39 -19.02 -11.98
N ASN A 76 2.34 -17.75 -11.62
CA ASN A 76 1.32 -16.81 -12.10
C ASN A 76 2.03 -15.59 -12.67
N ALA A 77 1.54 -15.12 -13.81
CA ALA A 77 1.93 -13.86 -14.40
C ALA A 77 0.67 -13.08 -14.77
N LEU A 78 0.46 -11.96 -14.10
CA LEU A 78 -0.71 -11.13 -14.25
C LEU A 78 -0.28 -9.72 -14.67
N PHE A 79 -0.97 -9.19 -15.66
CA PHE A 79 -0.95 -7.80 -16.04
C PHE A 79 -2.22 -7.13 -15.56
N LEU A 80 -2.12 -5.94 -15.04
CA LEU A 80 -3.22 -5.12 -14.57
C LEU A 80 -3.34 -3.91 -15.52
N PRO A 81 -4.18 -4.01 -16.56
CA PRO A 81 -4.28 -2.98 -17.60
C PRO A 81 -4.94 -1.68 -17.09
N TRP A 82 -5.58 -1.73 -15.96
CA TRP A 82 -6.19 -0.58 -15.30
C TRP A 82 -6.10 -0.73 -13.78
N SER A 83 -5.79 0.38 -13.14
CA SER A 83 -5.84 0.51 -11.69
C SER A 83 -6.30 1.91 -11.29
N SER A 84 -6.99 2.00 -10.17
CA SER A 84 -7.30 3.24 -9.46
C SER A 84 -6.98 3.10 -7.99
N SER A 85 -6.70 4.21 -7.35
CA SER A 85 -6.42 4.25 -5.92
C SER A 85 -7.10 5.42 -5.24
N GLU A 86 -7.48 5.20 -4.00
CA GLU A 86 -7.92 6.22 -3.07
C GLU A 86 -7.09 6.09 -1.79
N LEU A 87 -6.51 7.20 -1.35
CA LEU A 87 -5.75 7.29 -0.12
C LEU A 87 -6.44 8.31 0.80
N ARG A 88 -6.74 7.88 2.01
CA ARG A 88 -7.32 8.72 3.06
C ARG A 88 -6.35 8.81 4.22
N ASP A 89 -5.83 10.01 4.48
CA ASP A 89 -4.92 10.26 5.59
C ASP A 89 -5.59 11.08 6.67
N VAL A 90 -5.42 10.67 7.91
CA VAL A 90 -5.85 11.42 9.08
C VAL A 90 -4.64 11.78 9.92
N HIS A 91 -4.31 13.06 9.96
CA HIS A 91 -3.23 13.62 10.78
C HIS A 91 -3.77 14.01 12.16
N HIS A 92 -3.65 13.11 13.13
CA HIS A 92 -4.26 13.27 14.45
C HIS A 92 -3.68 14.42 15.27
N LEU A 93 -2.40 14.74 15.07
CA LEU A 93 -1.68 15.78 15.81
C LEU A 93 -1.84 17.19 15.22
N ARG A 94 -2.38 17.32 14.00
CA ARG A 94 -2.58 18.59 13.30
C ARG A 94 -3.97 19.14 13.63
N SER A 95 -4.05 20.19 14.48
CA SER A 95 -5.31 20.84 14.86
C SER A 95 -5.92 21.70 13.75
N ASP A 96 -5.11 22.13 12.79
CA ASP A 96 -5.49 22.94 11.64
C ASP A 96 -6.16 22.14 10.51
N LEU A 97 -6.09 20.80 10.57
CA LEU A 97 -6.66 19.92 9.55
C LEU A 97 -7.93 19.22 10.02
N LYS A 98 -8.87 19.03 9.09
CA LYS A 98 -10.05 18.18 9.31
C LYS A 98 -9.61 16.73 9.54
N LYS A 99 -10.36 15.99 10.36
CA LYS A 99 -10.03 14.62 10.76
C LYS A 99 -10.78 13.52 9.96
N ASN A 100 -11.55 13.91 8.95
CA ASN A 100 -12.36 12.95 8.20
C ASN A 100 -12.36 13.22 6.67
N PRO A 101 -11.35 12.78 5.95
CA PRO A 101 -9.93 12.70 6.27
C PRO A 101 -9.24 14.08 6.24
N SER A 102 -7.97 14.15 6.65
CA SER A 102 -7.14 15.37 6.53
C SER A 102 -6.68 15.57 5.08
N PHE A 103 -6.27 14.47 4.44
CA PHE A 103 -5.91 14.41 3.03
C PHE A 103 -6.74 13.32 2.35
N LEU A 104 -7.25 13.63 1.18
CA LEU A 104 -7.92 12.68 0.30
C LEU A 104 -7.23 12.74 -1.06
N SER A 105 -6.56 11.64 -1.42
CA SER A 105 -5.93 11.52 -2.73
C SER A 105 -6.67 10.47 -3.55
N THR A 106 -6.96 10.81 -4.79
CA THR A 106 -7.58 9.91 -5.77
C THR A 106 -6.77 9.91 -7.04
N ALA A 107 -6.53 8.74 -7.61
CA ALA A 107 -5.80 8.59 -8.87
C ALA A 107 -6.36 7.43 -9.70
N GLU A 108 -6.36 7.58 -11.01
CA GLU A 108 -6.94 6.63 -11.95
C GLU A 108 -6.07 6.48 -13.21
N GLY A 109 -6.36 5.42 -13.98
CA GLY A 109 -5.71 5.18 -15.28
C GLY A 109 -4.30 4.58 -15.18
N GLY A 110 -3.97 4.01 -14.04
CA GLY A 110 -2.71 3.31 -13.84
C GLY A 110 -2.70 1.89 -14.39
N PHE A 111 -1.57 1.23 -14.22
CA PHE A 111 -1.37 -0.17 -14.61
C PHE A 111 -0.46 -0.88 -13.61
N GLY A 112 -0.34 -2.19 -13.76
CA GLY A 112 0.53 -2.96 -12.87
C GLY A 112 0.91 -4.32 -13.42
N VAL A 113 1.81 -4.96 -12.68
CA VAL A 113 2.23 -6.34 -12.91
C VAL A 113 2.25 -7.10 -11.59
N GLN A 114 1.97 -8.39 -11.68
CA GLN A 114 1.97 -9.30 -10.55
C GLN A 114 2.56 -10.63 -11.00
N LEU A 115 3.66 -11.00 -10.39
CA LEU A 115 4.39 -12.24 -10.70
C LEU A 115 4.53 -13.03 -9.41
N ASP A 116 4.24 -14.31 -9.47
CA ASP A 116 4.56 -15.22 -8.38
C ASP A 116 4.97 -16.59 -8.92
N GLY A 117 5.90 -17.21 -8.23
CA GLY A 117 6.37 -18.54 -8.53
C GLY A 117 6.64 -19.33 -7.25
N ALA A 118 6.29 -20.60 -7.22
CA ALA A 118 6.51 -21.47 -6.10
C ALA A 118 6.83 -22.90 -6.49
N LEU A 119 7.67 -23.52 -5.69
CA LEU A 119 7.83 -24.96 -5.68
C LEU A 119 6.94 -25.55 -4.58
N THR A 120 6.29 -26.67 -4.91
CA THR A 120 5.46 -27.42 -3.96
C THR A 120 6.06 -28.80 -3.80
N TYR A 121 6.04 -29.35 -2.59
CA TYR A 121 6.49 -30.71 -2.32
C TYR A 121 5.45 -31.48 -1.53
N ALA A 122 5.00 -32.63 -2.07
CA ALA A 122 4.06 -33.52 -1.40
C ALA A 122 4.79 -34.31 -0.30
N ILE A 123 4.43 -34.08 0.96
CA ILE A 123 4.97 -34.80 2.12
C ILE A 123 4.28 -36.15 2.24
N CYS A 124 2.96 -36.16 2.14
CA CYS A 124 2.13 -37.38 2.17
C CYS A 124 0.80 -37.13 1.44
N LYS A 125 -0.08 -38.12 1.40
CA LYS A 125 -1.39 -38.00 0.76
C LYS A 125 -2.18 -36.85 1.40
N GLY A 126 -2.47 -35.85 0.60
CA GLY A 126 -3.21 -34.65 1.01
C GLY A 126 -2.39 -33.52 1.61
N LEU A 127 -1.13 -33.72 2.06
CA LEU A 127 -0.31 -32.68 2.67
C LEU A 127 0.87 -32.29 1.77
N SER A 128 1.01 -31.02 1.49
CA SER A 128 2.16 -30.46 0.76
C SER A 128 2.66 -29.18 1.41
N ILE A 129 3.95 -28.93 1.27
CA ILE A 129 4.59 -27.63 1.57
C ILE A 129 4.81 -26.85 0.29
N GLU A 130 4.86 -25.54 0.44
CA GLU A 130 5.08 -24.61 -0.66
C GLU A 130 6.11 -23.56 -0.24
N ALA A 131 7.05 -23.26 -1.13
CA ALA A 131 8.01 -22.17 -0.98
C ALA A 131 8.03 -21.39 -2.28
N GLY A 132 7.85 -20.09 -2.20
CA GLY A 132 7.74 -19.25 -3.38
C GLY A 132 8.27 -17.84 -3.16
N TYR A 133 8.22 -17.09 -4.25
CA TYR A 133 8.54 -15.68 -4.28
C TYR A 133 7.48 -14.93 -5.06
N GLN A 134 7.09 -13.74 -4.57
CA GLN A 134 6.12 -12.86 -5.21
C GLN A 134 6.73 -11.49 -5.49
N TYR A 135 6.28 -10.88 -6.57
CA TYR A 135 6.57 -9.51 -6.94
C TYR A 135 5.29 -8.83 -7.45
N TRP A 136 4.96 -7.69 -6.87
CA TRP A 136 3.81 -6.87 -7.26
C TRP A 136 4.27 -5.44 -7.44
N ARG A 137 3.84 -4.84 -8.53
CA ARG A 137 4.00 -3.40 -8.76
C ARG A 137 2.71 -2.86 -9.36
N LEU A 138 2.16 -1.86 -8.69
CA LEU A 138 0.95 -1.14 -9.10
C LEU A 138 1.29 0.33 -9.21
N ASN A 139 0.86 0.96 -10.30
CA ASN A 139 0.88 2.39 -10.53
C ASN A 139 -0.57 2.85 -10.70
N SER A 140 -1.00 3.88 -9.99
CA SER A 140 -2.37 4.39 -10.08
C SER A 140 -2.57 5.40 -11.21
N GLY A 141 -1.49 5.85 -11.87
CA GLY A 141 -1.56 7.02 -12.74
C GLY A 141 -1.70 8.33 -11.97
N GLY A 142 -2.05 9.39 -12.66
CA GLY A 142 -2.22 10.71 -12.09
C GLY A 142 -3.60 10.94 -11.45
N GLY A 143 -3.71 12.02 -10.68
CA GLY A 143 -4.94 12.36 -10.00
C GLY A 143 -4.87 13.66 -9.21
N HIS A 144 -5.59 13.72 -8.10
CA HIS A 144 -5.70 14.89 -7.24
C HIS A 144 -5.57 14.53 -5.77
N THR A 145 -4.99 15.44 -5.00
CA THR A 145 -4.95 15.39 -3.54
C THR A 145 -5.64 16.60 -2.97
N PHE A 146 -6.66 16.39 -2.16
CA PHE A 146 -7.36 17.44 -1.44
C PHE A 146 -6.81 17.55 -0.01
N VAL A 147 -6.19 18.69 0.28
CA VAL A 147 -5.77 19.08 1.64
C VAL A 147 -6.96 19.77 2.31
N ARG A 148 -7.49 19.17 3.35
CA ARG A 148 -8.73 19.64 4.01
C ARG A 148 -8.40 20.33 5.33
N ALA A 149 -8.07 21.62 5.24
CA ALA A 149 -7.88 22.45 6.42
C ALA A 149 -9.21 22.96 6.99
N LEU A 150 -9.20 23.48 8.21
CA LEU A 150 -10.39 24.02 8.87
C LEU A 150 -10.93 25.27 8.17
N ASP A 151 -10.04 26.07 7.60
CA ASP A 151 -10.32 27.32 6.88
C ASP A 151 -10.63 27.12 5.39
N GLY A 152 -10.42 25.91 4.86
CA GLY A 152 -10.71 25.62 3.46
C GLY A 152 -10.19 24.27 2.99
N THR A 153 -10.33 24.05 1.69
CA THR A 153 -9.78 22.87 1.01
C THR A 153 -8.93 23.33 -0.16
N THR A 154 -7.71 22.84 -0.22
CA THR A 154 -6.77 23.09 -1.32
C THR A 154 -6.62 21.83 -2.14
N GLU A 155 -6.73 21.97 -3.46
CA GLU A 155 -6.49 20.88 -4.40
C GLU A 155 -5.05 20.96 -4.91
N LEU A 156 -4.36 19.83 -4.90
CA LEU A 156 -3.02 19.65 -5.42
C LEU A 156 -3.04 18.57 -6.50
N LYS A 157 -2.25 18.74 -7.54
CA LYS A 157 -2.07 17.73 -8.56
C LYS A 157 -1.26 16.55 -7.99
N LEU A 158 -1.77 15.35 -8.14
CA LEU A 158 -1.09 14.10 -7.84
C LEU A 158 -0.54 13.53 -9.15
N ASN A 159 0.77 13.30 -9.24
CA ASN A 159 1.37 12.76 -10.45
C ASN A 159 1.13 11.25 -10.57
N GLU A 160 1.43 10.50 -9.53
CA GLU A 160 1.23 9.06 -9.47
C GLU A 160 1.35 8.55 -8.02
N ILE A 161 0.77 7.37 -7.77
CA ILE A 161 1.05 6.56 -6.58
C ILE A 161 1.59 5.22 -7.06
N ILE A 162 2.76 4.83 -6.56
CA ILE A 162 3.36 3.53 -6.85
C ILE A 162 3.39 2.72 -5.57
N VAL A 163 2.91 1.48 -5.67
CA VAL A 163 3.08 0.47 -4.62
C VAL A 163 3.88 -0.69 -5.19
N GLU A 164 4.95 -1.05 -4.51
CA GLU A 164 5.79 -2.18 -4.86
C GLU A 164 5.93 -3.12 -3.67
N ARG A 165 5.77 -4.41 -3.91
CA ARG A 165 5.91 -5.46 -2.90
C ARG A 165 6.59 -6.66 -3.50
N TYR A 166 7.53 -7.19 -2.76
CA TYR A 166 8.21 -8.43 -3.13
C TYR A 166 8.70 -9.15 -1.88
N GLY A 167 8.82 -10.45 -2.00
CA GLY A 167 9.37 -11.26 -0.92
C GLY A 167 9.10 -12.74 -1.08
N PRO A 168 9.84 -13.55 -0.32
CA PRO A 168 9.56 -14.98 -0.21
C PRO A 168 8.30 -15.23 0.59
N TYR A 169 7.65 -16.35 0.30
CA TYR A 169 6.57 -16.88 1.13
C TYR A 169 6.68 -18.38 1.29
N PHE A 170 6.11 -18.89 2.39
CA PHE A 170 6.02 -20.29 2.70
C PHE A 170 4.57 -20.64 3.03
N GLY A 171 4.15 -21.82 2.64
CA GLY A 171 2.79 -22.25 2.86
C GLY A 171 2.71 -23.75 3.15
N LEU A 172 1.64 -24.14 3.83
CA LEU A 172 1.22 -25.50 4.05
C LEU A 172 -0.16 -25.69 3.41
N GLN A 173 -0.31 -26.70 2.56
CA GLN A 173 -1.57 -27.00 1.90
C GLN A 173 -2.02 -28.39 2.26
N TYR A 174 -3.26 -28.50 2.77
CA TYR A 174 -3.91 -29.78 3.01
C TYR A 174 -5.15 -29.92 2.12
N ARG A 175 -5.29 -31.09 1.47
CA ARG A 175 -6.46 -31.45 0.65
C ARG A 175 -7.17 -32.63 1.30
N PHE A 176 -8.41 -32.46 1.62
CA PHE A 176 -9.31 -33.49 2.14
C PHE A 176 -9.74 -34.46 1.05
#